data_88e7cfb5b28a1d89f9e2025430e89341
#
_entry.id   88e7cfb5b28a1d89f9e2025430e89341
#
_cell.length_a   1.000
_cell.length_b   1.000
_cell.length_c   1.000
_cell.angle_alpha   90.00
_cell.angle_beta   90.00
_cell.angle_gamma   90.00
#
_symmetry.space_group_name_H-M   'P 1'
#
loop_
_entity.id
_entity.type
_entity.pdbx_description
1 polymer ?
#
loop_
_entity_poly.entity_id
_entity_poly.type
_entity_poly.pdbx_seq_one_letter_code
_entity_poly.pdbx_strand_id
1 'polypeptide(L)'
;MALTGKLIMYVDIKSHGDIFHEMFRHRPHDLTSISPDNLHGCEIDGQPGAIGSTVFFNYTRDGKKLTAKAMLEEVDEKNHKVVYNVIEGDLVEELYKSFKIIFHIEPKGDGQLAIWTLEFEKMNTSMPYPTSFMDYALNVTRDLDAHNTNQ
;
A
#
# COMPACT_ATOMS: atom_id res chain seq x y z
N MET A 1 19.32 16.27 12.94
CA MET A 1 18.14 15.45 13.15
C MET A 1 17.83 14.65 11.90
N ALA A 2 17.50 13.39 12.08
CA ALA A 2 17.16 12.53 10.95
C ALA A 2 15.77 12.88 10.43
N LEU A 3 15.65 13.13 9.13
CA LEU A 3 14.38 13.34 8.45
C LEU A 3 13.85 12.03 7.84
N THR A 4 14.72 11.04 7.68
CA THR A 4 14.34 9.72 7.15
C THR A 4 13.77 8.87 8.26
N GLY A 5 12.80 8.03 7.91
CA GLY A 5 12.15 7.15 8.86
C GLY A 5 11.55 5.93 8.20
N LYS A 6 11.07 5.01 9.04
CA LYS A 6 10.46 3.77 8.63
C LYS A 6 9.38 3.40 9.62
N LEU A 7 8.19 3.08 9.12
CA LEU A 7 7.11 2.48 9.91
C LEU A 7 6.83 1.09 9.39
N ILE A 8 6.64 0.14 10.30
CA ILE A 8 6.34 -1.25 9.95
C ILE A 8 5.07 -1.67 10.69
N MET A 9 4.14 -2.30 9.96
CA MET A 9 2.89 -2.81 10.52
C MET A 9 2.75 -4.29 10.16
N TYR A 10 2.37 -5.09 11.14
CA TYR A 10 2.15 -6.53 10.98
C TYR A 10 0.67 -6.82 11.17
N VAL A 11 0.06 -7.52 10.20
CA VAL A 11 -1.37 -7.87 10.25
C VAL A 11 -1.52 -9.36 10.02
N ASP A 12 -2.14 -10.06 10.97
CA ASP A 12 -2.48 -11.47 10.78
C ASP A 12 -3.61 -11.57 9.78
N ILE A 13 -3.42 -12.40 8.75
CA ILE A 13 -4.43 -12.64 7.72
C ILE A 13 -4.69 -14.14 7.56
N LYS A 14 -5.86 -14.49 7.06
CA LYS A 14 -6.28 -15.88 6.82
C LYS A 14 -6.16 -16.26 5.35
N SER A 15 -6.08 -15.29 4.46
CA SER A 15 -5.98 -15.51 3.01
C SER A 15 -4.60 -16.01 2.62
N HIS A 16 -4.51 -16.69 1.48
CA HIS A 16 -3.22 -17.10 0.92
C HIS A 16 -2.41 -15.89 0.45
N GLY A 17 -1.10 -15.95 0.64
CA GLY A 17 -0.20 -14.89 0.22
C GLY A 17 -0.25 -14.61 -1.27
N ASP A 18 -0.49 -15.63 -2.10
CA ASP A 18 -0.62 -15.48 -3.55
C ASP A 18 -1.77 -14.54 -3.93
N ILE A 19 -2.90 -14.62 -3.21
CA ILE A 19 -4.07 -13.79 -3.48
C ILE A 19 -3.76 -12.34 -3.19
N PHE A 20 -3.13 -12.06 -2.05
CA PHE A 20 -2.72 -10.71 -1.68
C PHE A 20 -1.68 -10.15 -2.64
N HIS A 21 -0.66 -10.94 -2.98
CA HIS A 21 0.39 -10.52 -3.88
C HIS A 21 -0.17 -10.18 -5.27
N GLU A 22 -1.03 -11.04 -5.81
CA GLU A 22 -1.69 -10.81 -7.10
C GLU A 22 -2.50 -9.52 -7.09
N MET A 23 -3.27 -9.28 -6.03
CA MET A 23 -4.11 -8.11 -5.91
C MET A 23 -3.27 -6.82 -5.91
N PHE A 24 -2.24 -6.75 -5.09
CA PHE A 24 -1.42 -5.54 -4.98
C PHE A 24 -0.47 -5.35 -6.15
N ARG A 25 -0.13 -6.43 -6.85
CA ARG A 25 0.75 -6.34 -8.02
C ARG A 25 -0.01 -6.07 -9.32
N HIS A 26 -1.02 -6.90 -9.63
CA HIS A 26 -1.68 -6.88 -10.95
C HIS A 26 -3.06 -6.26 -10.94
N ARG A 27 -3.76 -6.29 -9.81
CA ARG A 27 -5.17 -5.94 -9.74
C ARG A 27 -5.52 -4.92 -8.67
N PRO A 28 -4.69 -3.87 -8.45
CA PRO A 28 -5.03 -2.87 -7.43
C PRO A 28 -6.34 -2.14 -7.73
N HIS A 29 -6.74 -2.07 -9.00
CA HIS A 29 -8.00 -1.44 -9.41
C HIS A 29 -9.23 -2.21 -8.91
N ASP A 30 -9.10 -3.50 -8.60
CA ASP A 30 -10.20 -4.29 -8.05
C ASP A 30 -10.46 -3.99 -6.57
N LEU A 31 -9.49 -3.36 -5.90
CA LEU A 31 -9.64 -2.98 -4.49
C LEU A 31 -10.76 -1.94 -4.28
N THR A 32 -11.13 -1.19 -5.31
CA THR A 32 -12.20 -0.20 -5.20
C THR A 32 -13.56 -0.84 -4.89
N SER A 33 -13.80 -2.05 -5.38
CA SER A 33 -15.03 -2.77 -5.10
C SER A 33 -14.96 -3.56 -3.78
N ILE A 34 -13.76 -3.87 -3.32
CA ILE A 34 -13.53 -4.64 -2.09
C ILE A 34 -13.47 -3.73 -0.87
N SER A 35 -12.86 -2.55 -1.01
CA SER A 35 -12.67 -1.59 0.08
C SER A 35 -13.15 -0.21 -0.31
N PRO A 36 -14.45 -0.05 -0.65
CA PRO A 36 -14.97 1.20 -1.23
C PRO A 36 -14.95 2.38 -0.25
N ASP A 37 -14.92 2.13 1.05
CA ASP A 37 -14.84 3.20 2.04
C ASP A 37 -13.45 3.82 2.11
N ASN A 38 -12.44 3.11 1.64
CA ASN A 38 -11.05 3.54 1.72
C ASN A 38 -10.47 3.91 0.37
N LEU A 39 -10.84 3.19 -0.68
CA LEU A 39 -10.31 3.37 -2.03
C LEU A 39 -11.46 3.60 -3.00
N HIS A 40 -11.52 4.78 -3.60
CA HIS A 40 -12.67 5.23 -4.39
C HIS A 40 -12.47 5.13 -5.89
N GLY A 41 -11.24 5.13 -6.35
CA GLY A 41 -10.90 4.98 -7.76
C GLY A 41 -9.46 4.55 -7.90
N CYS A 42 -9.17 3.79 -8.95
CA CYS A 42 -7.81 3.31 -9.20
C CYS A 42 -7.66 3.09 -10.71
N GLU A 43 -6.66 3.74 -11.29
CA GLU A 43 -6.34 3.62 -12.71
C GLU A 43 -4.88 3.20 -12.86
N ILE A 44 -4.64 2.25 -13.76
CA ILE A 44 -3.29 1.76 -14.05
C ILE A 44 -2.85 2.31 -15.40
N ASP A 45 -1.67 2.90 -15.44
CA ASP A 45 -1.03 3.35 -16.67
C ASP A 45 0.17 2.43 -16.94
N GLY A 46 0.19 1.85 -18.13
CA GLY A 46 1.16 0.84 -18.52
C GLY A 46 0.61 -0.57 -18.36
N GLN A 47 1.48 -1.55 -18.48
CA GLN A 47 1.11 -2.97 -18.33
C GLN A 47 0.90 -3.31 -16.86
N PRO A 48 -0.30 -3.75 -16.44
CA PRO A 48 -0.54 -4.11 -15.06
C PRO A 48 0.48 -5.13 -14.54
N GLY A 49 1.08 -4.85 -13.39
CA GLY A 49 2.08 -5.71 -12.78
C GLY A 49 3.49 -5.59 -13.32
N ALA A 50 3.71 -4.77 -14.33
CA ALA A 50 5.06 -4.56 -14.87
C ALA A 50 5.78 -3.47 -14.08
N ILE A 51 7.08 -3.68 -13.85
CA ILE A 51 7.94 -2.67 -13.24
C ILE A 51 7.94 -1.43 -14.13
N GLY A 52 7.74 -0.26 -13.52
CA GLY A 52 7.62 1.01 -14.23
C GLY A 52 6.18 1.43 -14.52
N SER A 53 5.21 0.51 -14.39
CA SER A 53 3.80 0.89 -14.49
C SER A 53 3.40 1.76 -13.30
N THR A 54 2.41 2.64 -13.49
CA THR A 54 1.97 3.53 -12.44
C THR A 54 0.50 3.27 -12.10
N VAL A 55 0.17 3.51 -10.84
CA VAL A 55 -1.18 3.39 -10.31
C VAL A 55 -1.59 4.75 -9.76
N PHE A 56 -2.64 5.33 -10.32
CA PHE A 56 -3.26 6.55 -9.80
C PHE A 56 -4.48 6.15 -8.98
N PHE A 57 -4.57 6.60 -7.73
CA PHE A 57 -5.68 6.23 -6.88
C PHE A 57 -6.25 7.40 -6.10
N ASN A 58 -7.58 7.35 -5.92
CA ASN A 58 -8.35 8.26 -5.09
C ASN A 58 -8.70 7.50 -3.81
N TYR A 59 -8.33 8.03 -2.66
CA TYR A 59 -8.50 7.33 -1.40
C TYR A 59 -8.85 8.28 -0.26
N THR A 60 -9.32 7.71 0.85
CA THR A 60 -9.58 8.47 2.06
C THR A 60 -8.48 8.19 3.08
N ARG A 61 -7.86 9.25 3.57
CA ARG A 61 -6.85 9.18 4.61
C ARG A 61 -7.16 10.27 5.63
N ASP A 62 -7.26 9.86 6.89
CA ASP A 62 -7.57 10.79 7.98
C ASP A 62 -8.85 11.61 7.71
N GLY A 63 -9.88 10.93 7.18
CA GLY A 63 -11.16 11.53 6.88
C GLY A 63 -11.18 12.44 5.65
N LYS A 64 -10.07 12.56 4.94
CA LYS A 64 -9.95 13.43 3.76
C LYS A 64 -9.85 12.61 2.48
N LYS A 65 -10.52 13.10 1.43
CA LYS A 65 -10.41 12.51 0.09
C LYS A 65 -9.17 13.07 -0.60
N LEU A 66 -8.23 12.19 -0.92
CA LEU A 66 -6.93 12.55 -1.45
C LEU A 66 -6.61 11.72 -2.67
N THR A 67 -5.56 12.11 -3.38
CA THR A 67 -5.06 11.36 -4.54
C THR A 67 -3.58 11.05 -4.35
N ALA A 68 -3.14 9.98 -5.00
CA ALA A 68 -1.73 9.63 -5.07
C ALA A 68 -1.46 8.87 -6.36
N LYS A 69 -0.23 8.97 -6.83
CA LYS A 69 0.27 8.18 -7.95
C LYS A 69 1.53 7.47 -7.50
N ALA A 70 1.58 6.17 -7.72
CA ALA A 70 2.70 5.35 -7.31
C ALA A 70 3.20 4.52 -8.48
N MET A 71 4.52 4.35 -8.55
CA MET A 71 5.16 3.54 -9.59
C MET A 71 5.61 2.22 -8.99
N LEU A 72 5.30 1.12 -9.67
CA LEU A 72 5.77 -0.20 -9.27
C LEU A 72 7.26 -0.29 -9.55
N GLU A 73 8.06 -0.39 -8.50
CA GLU A 73 9.52 -0.29 -8.57
C GLU A 73 10.20 -1.64 -8.48
N GLU A 74 9.66 -2.56 -7.67
CA GLU A 74 10.27 -3.86 -7.41
C GLU A 74 9.20 -4.90 -7.17
N VAL A 75 9.44 -6.12 -7.66
CA VAL A 75 8.58 -7.29 -7.44
C VAL A 75 9.45 -8.48 -7.09
N ASP A 76 9.08 -9.19 -6.03
CA ASP A 76 9.70 -10.46 -5.65
C ASP A 76 8.60 -11.49 -5.45
N GLU A 77 8.36 -12.30 -6.47
CA GLU A 77 7.31 -13.33 -6.47
C GLU A 77 7.51 -14.37 -5.36
N LYS A 78 8.76 -14.76 -5.14
CA LYS A 78 9.10 -15.80 -4.17
C LYS A 78 8.70 -15.40 -2.75
N ASN A 79 8.91 -14.12 -2.40
CA ASN A 79 8.62 -13.60 -1.07
C ASN A 79 7.30 -12.85 -0.99
N HIS A 80 6.48 -12.89 -2.06
CA HIS A 80 5.21 -12.17 -2.13
C HIS A 80 5.39 -10.69 -1.77
N LYS A 81 6.40 -10.06 -2.38
CA LYS A 81 6.78 -8.68 -2.08
C LYS A 81 6.56 -7.77 -3.28
N VAL A 82 6.00 -6.60 -3.05
CA VAL A 82 5.92 -5.52 -4.03
C VAL A 82 6.38 -4.22 -3.38
N VAL A 83 7.04 -3.37 -4.17
CA VAL A 83 7.49 -2.05 -3.74
C VAL A 83 6.93 -1.01 -4.69
N TYR A 84 6.21 -0.03 -4.14
CA TYR A 84 5.71 1.11 -4.87
C TYR A 84 6.41 2.37 -4.38
N ASN A 85 6.82 3.21 -5.33
CA ASN A 85 7.37 4.54 -5.03
C ASN A 85 6.31 5.58 -5.35
N VAL A 86 5.87 6.33 -4.36
CA VAL A 86 4.88 7.41 -4.55
C VAL A 86 5.55 8.57 -5.25
N ILE A 87 4.99 9.01 -6.38
CA ILE A 87 5.59 10.04 -7.23
C ILE A 87 4.75 11.31 -7.36
N GLU A 88 3.45 11.25 -7.06
CA GLU A 88 2.55 12.41 -7.08
C GLU A 88 1.52 12.30 -5.96
N GLY A 89 0.95 13.43 -5.58
CA GLY A 89 -0.08 13.54 -4.55
C GLY A 89 0.43 14.27 -3.31
N ASP A 90 -0.47 14.50 -2.35
CA ASP A 90 -0.14 15.31 -1.17
C ASP A 90 1.00 14.72 -0.34
N LEU A 91 1.13 13.40 -0.31
CA LEU A 91 2.21 12.76 0.45
C LEU A 91 3.58 13.29 0.05
N VAL A 92 3.85 13.39 -1.26
CA VAL A 92 5.18 13.79 -1.76
C VAL A 92 5.22 15.25 -2.20
N GLU A 93 4.09 15.94 -2.24
CA GLU A 93 4.03 17.36 -2.59
C GLU A 93 4.04 18.25 -1.35
N GLU A 94 3.51 17.75 -0.22
CA GLU A 94 3.32 18.57 0.98
C GLU A 94 4.03 18.04 2.23
N LEU A 95 4.20 16.71 2.37
CA LEU A 95 4.64 16.10 3.62
C LEU A 95 6.03 15.49 3.57
N TYR A 96 6.33 14.74 2.51
CA TYR A 96 7.55 13.95 2.42
C TYR A 96 8.29 14.21 1.12
N LYS A 97 9.62 14.20 1.19
CA LYS A 97 10.46 14.30 -0.02
C LYS A 97 10.47 13.00 -0.79
N SER A 98 10.32 11.89 -0.09
CA SER A 98 10.23 10.56 -0.69
C SER A 98 9.29 9.71 0.15
N PHE A 99 8.62 8.74 -0.51
CA PHE A 99 7.66 7.87 0.17
C PHE A 99 7.58 6.56 -0.61
N LYS A 100 7.99 5.46 0.05
CA LYS A 100 7.91 4.13 -0.53
C LYS A 100 6.97 3.27 0.28
N ILE A 101 6.15 2.49 -0.42
CA ILE A 101 5.22 1.53 0.17
C ILE A 101 5.75 0.15 -0.16
N ILE A 102 6.10 -0.62 0.85
CA ILE A 102 6.60 -1.99 0.71
C ILE A 102 5.56 -2.90 1.35
N PHE A 103 5.10 -3.86 0.58
CA PHE A 103 4.14 -4.85 1.07
C PHE A 103 4.69 -6.24 0.82
N HIS A 104 4.69 -7.12 1.83
CA HIS A 104 5.02 -8.51 1.62
C HIS A 104 4.28 -9.41 2.60
N ILE A 105 4.23 -10.71 2.27
CA ILE A 105 3.52 -11.73 3.05
C ILE A 105 4.53 -12.79 3.49
N GLU A 106 4.45 -13.16 4.76
CA GLU A 106 5.26 -14.26 5.32
C GLU A 106 4.36 -15.31 5.97
N PRO A 107 4.73 -16.60 5.89
CA PRO A 107 4.01 -17.64 6.63
C PRO A 107 4.18 -17.41 8.14
N LYS A 108 3.11 -17.65 8.91
CA LYS A 108 3.14 -17.55 10.36
C LYS A 108 2.22 -18.63 10.94
N GLY A 109 2.80 -19.70 11.49
CA GLY A 109 1.99 -20.82 11.99
C GLY A 109 1.13 -21.40 10.87
N ASP A 110 -0.17 -21.52 11.10
CA ASP A 110 -1.13 -22.02 10.12
C ASP A 110 -1.68 -20.90 9.22
N GLY A 111 -1.35 -19.65 9.52
CA GLY A 111 -1.81 -18.50 8.77
C GLY A 111 -0.69 -17.78 8.06
N GLN A 112 -0.94 -16.51 7.77
CA GLN A 112 -0.03 -15.63 7.06
C GLN A 112 0.09 -14.32 7.81
N LEU A 113 1.20 -13.64 7.61
CA LEU A 113 1.45 -12.32 8.16
C LEU A 113 1.64 -11.33 7.01
N ALA A 114 0.75 -10.34 6.93
CA ALA A 114 0.91 -9.24 5.98
C ALA A 114 1.76 -8.16 6.64
N ILE A 115 2.81 -7.74 5.95
CA ILE A 115 3.76 -6.76 6.48
C ILE A 115 3.80 -5.55 5.57
N TRP A 116 3.44 -4.40 6.11
CA TRP A 116 3.52 -3.12 5.43
C TRP A 116 4.69 -2.34 5.99
N THR A 117 5.54 -1.84 5.12
CA THR A 117 6.67 -0.97 5.50
C THR A 117 6.56 0.32 4.70
N LEU A 118 6.59 1.44 5.41
CA LEU A 118 6.63 2.76 4.80
C LEU A 118 8.01 3.34 5.05
N GLU A 119 8.75 3.63 3.98
CA GLU A 119 10.05 4.29 4.05
C GLU A 119 9.89 5.69 3.50
N PHE A 120 10.31 6.68 4.26
CA PHE A 120 10.03 8.08 3.93
C PHE A 120 11.16 9.01 4.36
N GLU A 121 11.19 10.19 3.72
CA GLU A 121 11.99 11.30 4.18
C GLU A 121 11.05 12.49 4.39
N LYS A 122 11.00 13.03 5.60
CA LYS A 122 10.15 14.18 5.92
C LYS A 122 10.68 15.43 5.23
N MET A 123 9.78 16.34 4.83
CA MET A 123 10.17 17.63 4.28
C MET A 123 10.85 18.51 5.33
N ASN A 124 10.38 18.40 6.59
CA ASN A 124 11.00 19.07 7.73
C ASN A 124 10.63 18.32 9.01
N THR A 125 11.22 18.73 10.13
CA THR A 125 11.05 18.03 11.40
C THR A 125 9.66 18.12 12.00
N SER A 126 8.82 19.06 11.57
CA SER A 126 7.46 19.18 12.07
C SER A 126 6.46 18.28 11.35
N MET A 127 6.85 17.62 10.27
CA MET A 127 5.97 16.68 9.57
C MET A 127 5.73 15.44 10.41
N PRO A 128 4.49 14.91 10.42
CA PRO A 128 4.17 13.71 11.22
C PRO A 128 4.74 12.45 10.61
N TYR A 129 4.84 11.38 11.41
CA TYR A 129 5.01 10.03 10.88
C TYR A 129 3.75 9.65 10.09
N PRO A 130 3.86 8.81 9.03
CA PRO A 130 2.74 8.50 8.16
C PRO A 130 1.77 7.45 8.76
N THR A 131 1.33 7.68 10.01
CA THR A 131 0.40 6.79 10.70
C THR A 131 -0.97 6.78 10.04
N SER A 132 -1.41 7.92 9.48
CA SER A 132 -2.70 7.98 8.78
C SER A 132 -2.70 7.12 7.51
N PHE A 133 -1.57 7.04 6.81
CA PHE A 133 -1.45 6.13 5.67
C PHE A 133 -1.45 4.67 6.14
N MET A 134 -0.80 4.39 7.26
CA MET A 134 -0.78 3.04 7.83
C MET A 134 -2.19 2.59 8.24
N ASP A 135 -3.00 3.48 8.81
CA ASP A 135 -4.40 3.20 9.13
C ASP A 135 -5.20 2.85 7.87
N TYR A 136 -5.00 3.60 6.80
CA TYR A 136 -5.60 3.33 5.51
C TYR A 136 -5.19 1.93 5.01
N ALA A 137 -3.91 1.62 5.03
CA ALA A 137 -3.39 0.32 4.59
C ALA A 137 -3.98 -0.84 5.43
N LEU A 138 -4.12 -0.64 6.74
CA LEU A 138 -4.73 -1.63 7.64
C LEU A 138 -6.18 -1.90 7.25
N ASN A 139 -6.96 -0.85 7.01
CA ASN A 139 -8.36 -0.99 6.64
C ASN A 139 -8.54 -1.72 5.31
N VAL A 140 -7.72 -1.39 4.31
CA VAL A 140 -7.75 -2.08 3.02
C VAL A 140 -7.37 -3.56 3.20
N THR A 141 -6.34 -3.83 3.99
CA THR A 141 -5.87 -5.20 4.24
C THR A 141 -6.96 -6.04 4.89
N ARG A 142 -7.65 -5.49 5.89
CA ARG A 142 -8.74 -6.19 6.58
C ARG A 142 -9.93 -6.44 5.68
N ASP A 143 -10.28 -5.46 4.84
CA ASP A 143 -11.38 -5.61 3.89
C ASP A 143 -11.07 -6.70 2.86
N LEU A 144 -9.84 -6.71 2.34
CA LEU A 144 -9.41 -7.73 1.38
C LEU A 144 -9.40 -9.12 2.01
N ASP A 145 -8.89 -9.25 3.24
CA ASP A 145 -8.85 -10.55 3.93
C ASP A 145 -10.26 -11.07 4.20
N ALA A 146 -11.16 -10.20 4.65
CA ALA A 146 -12.56 -10.57 4.89
C ALA A 146 -13.26 -10.98 3.60
N HIS A 147 -13.00 -10.26 2.50
CA HIS A 147 -13.57 -10.58 1.19
C HIS A 147 -13.16 -11.98 0.72
N ASN A 148 -11.89 -12.32 0.87
CA ASN A 148 -11.36 -13.61 0.43
C ASN A 148 -11.80 -14.78 1.33
N THR A 149 -12.02 -14.54 2.61
CA THR A 149 -12.36 -15.59 3.57
C THR A 149 -13.86 -15.83 3.72
N ASN A 150 -14.69 -14.89 3.23
CA ASN A 150 -16.16 -15.01 3.28
C ASN A 150 -16.77 -15.54 1.98
N GLN A 151 -15.95 -16.09 1.10
CA GLN A 151 -16.43 -16.70 -0.15
C GLN A 151 -16.63 -18.18 -0.04
#